data_c150cb9a1c147aab80d4da1d1995c550
#
_entry.id   c150cb9a1c147aab80d4da1d1995c550
#
_cell.length_a   1.000
_cell.length_b   1.000
_cell.length_c   1.000
_cell.angle_alpha   90.00
_cell.angle_beta   90.00
_cell.angle_gamma   90.00
#
_symmetry.space_group_name_H-M   'P 1'
#
loop_
_entity.id
_entity.type
_entity.pdbx_description
1 polymer ?
#
loop_
_entity_poly.entity_id
_entity_poly.type
_entity_poly.pdbx_seq_one_letter_code
_entity_poly.pdbx_strand_id
1 'polypeptide(L)'
;MIILNGFKEINFDPRLTPGAEKFGKSPDKIDFDKNAALLGCIGACKFELFNVKKELIWEIGGDFLHFAFVPECAQIWLVKKTSELACELLVYDYERNLIAKEELDALRSGGALVLVKPLGAAVAVEFDCGADGSSGFLARLENGKIKALPYGENVFLSLLDGEQALFMSSSKNLAFIARASDLARLREINFDQTQLARDLDGEFLLNGIIPLGRSFWLVTSVSFASGYRHYVFDAQNLRFIDEAAIEGFLPYAQEWGYVRSEITALKLVEGKIAAFWDKIIKNVTKKNKETQIIRRYFTADFADVVAQILAAVELGDKG
;
A
#
# COMPACT_ATOMS: atom_id res chain seq x y z
N MET A 1 22.11 12.40 -8.22
CA MET A 1 21.53 11.37 -7.31
C MET A 1 21.37 11.95 -5.93
N ILE A 2 20.18 11.87 -5.35
CA ILE A 2 19.84 12.39 -4.01
C ILE A 2 20.06 11.25 -3.01
N ILE A 3 20.89 11.47 -1.99
CA ILE A 3 21.17 10.48 -0.94
C ILE A 3 20.29 10.76 0.27
N LEU A 4 19.46 9.81 0.62
CA LEU A 4 18.54 9.86 1.77
C LEU A 4 19.19 9.26 3.00
N ASN A 5 19.28 10.02 4.07
CA ASN A 5 19.92 9.66 5.33
C ASN A 5 18.91 9.40 6.44
N GLY A 6 19.37 8.91 7.59
CA GLY A 6 18.56 8.75 8.80
C GLY A 6 17.75 7.46 8.87
N PHE A 7 17.91 6.54 7.93
CA PHE A 7 17.27 5.23 7.99
C PHE A 7 17.93 4.36 9.07
N LYS A 8 17.10 3.83 9.97
CA LYS A 8 17.52 2.94 11.06
C LYS A 8 16.92 1.56 10.88
N GLU A 9 17.74 0.52 11.08
CA GLU A 9 17.25 -0.86 11.04
C GLU A 9 16.27 -1.09 12.19
N ILE A 10 15.17 -1.78 11.86
CA ILE A 10 14.14 -2.18 12.81
C ILE A 10 13.89 -3.67 12.73
N ASN A 11 13.36 -4.26 13.79
CA ASN A 11 12.82 -5.60 13.73
C ASN A 11 11.59 -5.62 12.80
N PHE A 12 11.33 -6.79 12.22
CA PHE A 12 10.14 -6.98 11.38
C PHE A 12 8.88 -6.49 12.09
N ASP A 13 8.12 -5.61 11.44
CA ASP A 13 6.81 -5.15 11.87
C ASP A 13 5.79 -5.59 10.81
N PRO A 14 4.81 -6.44 11.16
CA PRO A 14 3.79 -6.92 10.21
C PRO A 14 3.00 -5.80 9.54
N ARG A 15 2.85 -4.64 10.18
CA ARG A 15 2.17 -3.46 9.62
C ARG A 15 2.88 -2.88 8.40
N LEU A 16 4.20 -3.14 8.29
CA LEU A 16 5.02 -2.65 7.18
C LEU A 16 4.95 -3.54 5.94
N THR A 17 4.45 -4.76 6.05
CA THR A 17 4.40 -5.75 4.96
C THR A 17 2.97 -6.11 4.57
N PRO A 18 2.30 -5.34 3.69
CA PRO A 18 1.10 -5.86 3.04
C PRO A 18 1.45 -7.12 2.26
N GLY A 19 0.75 -8.22 2.55
CA GLY A 19 0.99 -9.52 1.91
C GLY A 19 1.91 -10.49 2.66
N ALA A 20 2.46 -10.15 3.83
CA ALA A 20 3.06 -11.16 4.73
C ALA A 20 2.03 -12.22 5.17
N GLU A 21 0.77 -11.90 5.02
CA GLU A 21 -0.38 -12.78 5.23
C GLU A 21 -0.39 -14.03 4.31
N LYS A 22 0.34 -14.01 3.20
CA LYS A 22 0.46 -15.17 2.30
C LYS A 22 1.31 -16.33 2.86
N PHE A 23 2.03 -16.14 3.94
CA PHE A 23 2.97 -17.13 4.47
C PHE A 23 2.55 -17.73 5.83
N GLY A 24 1.31 -18.19 5.91
CA GLY A 24 0.84 -19.11 6.95
C GLY A 24 0.52 -18.46 8.29
N LYS A 25 -0.71 -18.63 8.73
CA LYS A 25 -1.33 -18.16 9.98
C LYS A 25 -1.08 -16.68 10.23
N SER A 26 -1.93 -15.87 9.62
CA SER A 26 -2.10 -14.46 9.96
C SER A 26 -2.16 -14.33 11.48
N PRO A 27 -1.31 -13.51 12.11
CA PRO A 27 -1.65 -13.05 13.44
C PRO A 27 -3.04 -12.41 13.34
N ASP A 28 -3.86 -12.64 14.34
CA ASP A 28 -5.18 -12.05 14.45
C ASP A 28 -5.11 -10.58 14.07
N LYS A 29 -5.94 -10.13 13.12
CA LYS A 29 -5.91 -8.74 12.69
C LYS A 29 -6.37 -7.90 13.86
N ILE A 30 -5.53 -6.96 14.26
CA ILE A 30 -5.77 -6.08 15.39
C ILE A 30 -5.68 -4.64 14.87
N ASP A 31 -6.68 -3.85 15.20
CA ASP A 31 -6.68 -2.41 14.92
C ASP A 31 -7.30 -1.65 16.12
N PHE A 32 -6.94 -0.38 16.25
CA PHE A 32 -7.31 0.44 17.38
C PHE A 32 -7.85 1.80 16.95
N ASP A 33 -9.10 2.09 17.32
CA ASP A 33 -9.64 3.44 17.21
C ASP A 33 -9.28 4.25 18.46
N LYS A 34 -8.34 5.17 18.33
CA LYS A 34 -7.86 6.03 19.41
C LYS A 34 -8.94 6.98 19.92
N ASN A 35 -9.85 7.43 19.07
CA ASN A 35 -10.88 8.42 19.44
C ASN A 35 -11.99 7.79 20.27
N ALA A 36 -12.47 6.62 19.84
CA ALA A 36 -13.49 5.87 20.55
C ALA A 36 -12.90 4.96 21.65
N ALA A 37 -11.57 4.84 21.73
CA ALA A 37 -10.89 3.97 22.64
C ALA A 37 -11.33 2.48 22.51
N LEU A 38 -11.50 2.03 21.26
CA LEU A 38 -11.94 0.69 20.88
C LEU A 38 -10.81 -0.09 20.25
N LEU A 39 -10.67 -1.35 20.65
CA LEU A 39 -9.74 -2.30 20.08
C LEU A 39 -10.53 -3.41 19.37
N GLY A 40 -10.35 -3.54 18.06
CA GLY A 40 -10.92 -4.64 17.26
C GLY A 40 -9.90 -5.75 17.08
N CYS A 41 -10.38 -7.00 17.07
CA CYS A 41 -9.58 -8.19 16.82
C CYS A 41 -10.36 -9.19 15.98
N ILE A 42 -9.74 -9.77 14.95
CA ILE A 42 -10.26 -10.94 14.24
C ILE A 42 -9.50 -12.16 14.70
N GLY A 43 -10.18 -13.05 15.37
CA GLY A 43 -9.69 -14.38 15.75
C GLY A 43 -10.24 -15.49 14.87
N ALA A 44 -10.01 -16.73 15.26
CA ALA A 44 -10.54 -17.89 14.56
C ALA A 44 -12.08 -17.89 14.56
N CYS A 45 -12.68 -17.61 13.39
CA CYS A 45 -14.11 -17.59 13.16
C CYS A 45 -14.91 -16.57 13.98
N LYS A 46 -14.31 -15.44 14.37
CA LYS A 46 -15.02 -14.36 15.05
C LYS A 46 -14.32 -13.01 14.93
N PHE A 47 -15.10 -11.94 15.06
CA PHE A 47 -14.62 -10.59 15.36
C PHE A 47 -14.94 -10.26 16.82
N GLU A 48 -13.99 -9.66 17.51
CA GLU A 48 -14.11 -9.26 18.92
C GLU A 48 -13.78 -7.77 19.06
N LEU A 49 -14.56 -7.07 19.88
CA LEU A 49 -14.37 -5.66 20.18
C LEU A 49 -14.13 -5.49 21.68
N PHE A 50 -13.08 -4.78 22.04
CA PHE A 50 -12.68 -4.53 23.43
C PHE A 50 -12.63 -3.04 23.71
N ASN A 51 -12.82 -2.66 24.96
CA ASN A 51 -12.56 -1.32 25.44
C ASN A 51 -11.06 -1.12 25.80
N VAL A 52 -10.68 0.09 26.21
CA VAL A 52 -9.30 0.41 26.65
C VAL A 52 -8.80 -0.40 27.83
N LYS A 53 -9.69 -0.96 28.66
CA LYS A 53 -9.35 -1.84 29.76
C LYS A 53 -9.14 -3.28 29.33
N LYS A 54 -9.23 -3.54 28.01
CA LYS A 54 -9.20 -4.88 27.39
C LYS A 54 -10.35 -5.78 27.83
N GLU A 55 -11.48 -5.19 28.22
CA GLU A 55 -12.70 -5.92 28.52
C GLU A 55 -13.45 -6.15 27.19
N LEU A 56 -13.86 -7.40 26.94
CA LEU A 56 -14.67 -7.76 25.78
C LEU A 56 -16.05 -7.08 25.90
N ILE A 57 -16.41 -6.24 24.93
CA ILE A 57 -17.67 -5.51 24.92
C ILE A 57 -18.62 -6.04 23.84
N TRP A 58 -18.10 -6.73 22.83
CA TRP A 58 -18.90 -7.32 21.77
C TRP A 58 -18.13 -8.41 21.03
N GLU A 59 -18.89 -9.41 20.57
CA GLU A 59 -18.38 -10.51 19.77
C GLU A 59 -19.41 -10.86 18.69
N ILE A 60 -18.94 -11.19 17.49
CA ILE A 60 -19.78 -11.69 16.40
C ILE A 60 -19.05 -12.86 15.72
N GLY A 61 -19.78 -13.99 15.58
CA GLY A 61 -19.26 -15.18 14.92
C GLY A 61 -19.29 -15.07 13.40
N GLY A 62 -18.26 -15.61 12.74
CA GLY A 62 -18.14 -15.68 11.30
C GLY A 62 -16.68 -15.72 10.84
N ASP A 63 -16.49 -16.12 9.60
CA ASP A 63 -15.17 -16.13 8.96
C ASP A 63 -14.88 -14.72 8.41
N PHE A 64 -14.26 -13.89 9.24
CA PHE A 64 -13.95 -12.51 8.89
C PHE A 64 -12.55 -12.42 8.25
N LEU A 65 -12.49 -11.75 7.11
CA LEU A 65 -11.25 -11.54 6.37
C LEU A 65 -10.51 -10.28 6.82
N HIS A 66 -11.28 -9.22 7.13
CA HIS A 66 -10.72 -7.93 7.52
C HIS A 66 -11.77 -7.05 8.21
N PHE A 67 -11.29 -5.97 8.83
CA PHE A 67 -12.12 -4.89 9.34
C PHE A 67 -11.42 -3.54 9.27
N ALA A 68 -12.20 -2.48 9.41
CA ALA A 68 -11.70 -1.12 9.58
C ALA A 68 -12.63 -0.33 10.49
N PHE A 69 -12.04 0.49 11.35
CA PHE A 69 -12.78 1.56 12.01
C PHE A 69 -12.88 2.77 11.09
N VAL A 70 -14.06 3.39 11.05
CA VAL A 70 -14.30 4.66 10.35
C VAL A 70 -14.74 5.69 11.40
N PRO A 71 -13.78 6.33 12.09
CA PRO A 71 -14.04 7.18 13.24
C PRO A 71 -14.92 8.38 12.92
N GLU A 72 -14.81 8.93 11.70
CA GLU A 72 -15.59 10.07 11.25
C GLU A 72 -17.10 9.82 11.26
N CYS A 73 -17.49 8.56 11.08
CA CYS A 73 -18.90 8.15 11.06
C CYS A 73 -19.27 7.27 12.27
N ALA A 74 -18.34 7.03 13.21
CA ALA A 74 -18.49 6.08 14.30
C ALA A 74 -18.95 4.70 13.83
N GLN A 75 -18.27 4.15 12.80
CA GLN A 75 -18.63 2.89 12.16
C GLN A 75 -17.50 1.86 12.23
N ILE A 76 -17.92 0.59 12.24
CA ILE A 76 -17.06 -0.58 12.09
C ILE A 76 -17.47 -1.27 10.80
N TRP A 77 -16.55 -1.40 9.87
CA TRP A 77 -16.73 -2.11 8.61
C TRP A 77 -16.05 -3.47 8.70
N LEU A 78 -16.79 -4.54 8.47
CA LEU A 78 -16.29 -5.91 8.48
C LEU A 78 -16.43 -6.52 7.10
N VAL A 79 -15.41 -7.26 6.67
CA VAL A 79 -15.46 -8.10 5.47
C VAL A 79 -15.55 -9.56 5.94
N LYS A 80 -16.71 -10.17 5.73
CA LYS A 80 -17.01 -11.55 6.11
C LYS A 80 -16.98 -12.45 4.88
N LYS A 81 -16.24 -13.55 4.93
CA LYS A 81 -16.28 -14.58 3.91
C LYS A 81 -17.59 -15.34 4.00
N THR A 82 -18.31 -15.46 2.88
CA THR A 82 -19.58 -16.22 2.80
C THR A 82 -19.43 -17.53 2.04
N SER A 83 -18.47 -17.58 1.10
CA SER A 83 -18.10 -18.79 0.36
C SER A 83 -16.65 -18.66 -0.14
N GLU A 84 -16.18 -19.64 -0.91
CA GLU A 84 -14.84 -19.56 -1.53
C GLU A 84 -14.71 -18.38 -2.49
N LEU A 85 -15.80 -17.94 -3.10
CA LEU A 85 -15.83 -16.92 -4.16
C LEU A 85 -16.61 -15.66 -3.78
N ALA A 86 -17.18 -15.58 -2.57
CA ALA A 86 -18.01 -14.47 -2.16
C ALA A 86 -17.68 -13.98 -0.75
N CYS A 87 -17.82 -12.69 -0.56
CA CYS A 87 -17.78 -12.06 0.75
C CYS A 87 -18.93 -11.07 0.93
N GLU A 88 -19.18 -10.69 2.16
CA GLU A 88 -20.19 -9.73 2.56
C GLU A 88 -19.54 -8.58 3.31
N LEU A 89 -19.84 -7.34 2.92
CA LEU A 89 -19.55 -6.15 3.71
C LEU A 89 -20.65 -5.96 4.74
N LEU A 90 -20.25 -5.80 5.99
CA LEU A 90 -21.13 -5.50 7.10
C LEU A 90 -20.72 -4.17 7.72
N VAL A 91 -21.66 -3.29 7.94
CA VAL A 91 -21.43 -1.98 8.58
C VAL A 91 -22.20 -1.93 9.88
N TYR A 92 -21.48 -1.75 10.97
CA TYR A 92 -22.04 -1.56 12.30
C TYR A 92 -21.72 -0.15 12.82
N ASP A 93 -22.61 0.40 13.65
CA ASP A 93 -22.25 1.54 14.48
C ASP A 93 -21.41 1.11 15.70
N TYR A 94 -20.88 2.08 16.44
CA TYR A 94 -20.14 1.79 17.68
C TYR A 94 -21.03 1.27 18.81
N GLU A 95 -22.35 1.37 18.67
CA GLU A 95 -23.34 0.76 19.57
C GLU A 95 -23.66 -0.69 19.18
N ARG A 96 -23.04 -1.19 18.11
CA ARG A 96 -23.10 -2.59 17.61
C ARG A 96 -24.40 -2.91 16.87
N ASN A 97 -25.12 -1.91 16.42
CA ASN A 97 -26.27 -2.11 15.54
C ASN A 97 -25.79 -2.32 14.11
N LEU A 98 -26.30 -3.34 13.44
CA LEU A 98 -26.07 -3.53 12.01
C LEU A 98 -26.82 -2.43 11.24
N ILE A 99 -26.07 -1.55 10.56
CA ILE A 99 -26.63 -0.45 9.78
C ILE A 99 -26.92 -0.89 8.35
N ALA A 100 -25.99 -1.63 7.75
CA ALA A 100 -26.10 -2.07 6.36
C ALA A 100 -25.29 -3.33 6.12
N LYS A 101 -25.66 -4.05 5.06
CA LYS A 101 -24.90 -5.16 4.52
C LYS A 101 -25.03 -5.23 3.01
N GLU A 102 -23.97 -5.68 2.34
CA GLU A 102 -23.91 -5.84 0.90
C GLU A 102 -23.09 -7.09 0.54
N GLU A 103 -23.59 -7.91 -0.33
CA GLU A 103 -22.86 -9.07 -0.86
C GLU A 103 -21.95 -8.62 -2.00
N LEU A 104 -20.69 -9.04 -1.94
CA LEU A 104 -19.67 -8.72 -2.92
C LEU A 104 -19.28 -9.95 -3.70
N ASP A 105 -19.51 -9.91 -4.99
CA ASP A 105 -19.01 -10.91 -5.95
C ASP A 105 -17.48 -10.78 -6.22
N ALA A 106 -16.79 -10.07 -5.40
CA ALA A 106 -15.41 -9.63 -5.62
C ALA A 106 -14.37 -10.77 -5.59
N LEU A 107 -14.77 -11.96 -5.12
CA LEU A 107 -13.89 -13.14 -5.07
C LEU A 107 -14.10 -14.09 -6.27
N ARG A 108 -14.80 -13.68 -7.32
CA ARG A 108 -15.12 -14.53 -8.49
C ARG A 108 -13.94 -15.26 -9.11
N SER A 109 -12.73 -14.73 -8.97
CA SER A 109 -11.51 -15.31 -9.51
C SER A 109 -10.60 -15.95 -8.44
N GLY A 110 -11.14 -16.26 -7.25
CA GLY A 110 -10.29 -16.74 -6.15
C GLY A 110 -9.39 -15.69 -5.54
N GLY A 111 -9.76 -14.41 -5.69
CA GLY A 111 -9.00 -13.28 -5.18
C GLY A 111 -8.87 -13.28 -3.66
N ALA A 112 -7.70 -12.88 -3.19
CA ALA A 112 -7.44 -12.66 -1.77
C ALA A 112 -7.67 -11.20 -1.42
N LEU A 113 -8.38 -10.93 -0.32
CA LEU A 113 -8.50 -9.58 0.21
C LEU A 113 -7.12 -9.06 0.63
N VAL A 114 -6.72 -7.92 0.08
CA VAL A 114 -5.39 -7.33 0.30
C VAL A 114 -5.45 -6.15 1.24
N LEU A 115 -6.47 -5.32 1.10
CA LEU A 115 -6.58 -4.07 1.83
C LEU A 115 -8.03 -3.79 2.22
N VAL A 116 -8.23 -3.39 3.48
CA VAL A 116 -9.40 -2.63 3.91
C VAL A 116 -8.88 -1.43 4.70
N LYS A 117 -9.12 -0.23 4.21
CA LYS A 117 -8.56 0.98 4.79
C LYS A 117 -9.63 2.10 4.85
N PRO A 118 -9.81 2.74 6.01
CA PRO A 118 -10.72 3.87 6.12
C PRO A 118 -10.21 5.06 5.30
N LEU A 119 -11.15 5.83 4.77
CA LEU A 119 -10.95 6.91 3.85
C LEU A 119 -11.98 8.00 4.07
N GLY A 120 -11.76 8.85 5.06
CA GLY A 120 -12.81 9.73 5.53
C GLY A 120 -14.04 8.91 5.92
N ALA A 121 -15.19 9.27 5.38
CA ALA A 121 -16.46 8.56 5.60
C ALA A 121 -16.63 7.27 4.74
N ALA A 122 -15.60 6.85 4.01
CA ALA A 122 -15.62 5.69 3.14
C ALA A 122 -14.58 4.64 3.54
N VAL A 123 -14.59 3.49 2.89
CA VAL A 123 -13.60 2.42 3.06
C VAL A 123 -13.09 1.98 1.69
N ALA A 124 -11.79 1.97 1.50
CA ALA A 124 -11.16 1.36 0.34
C ALA A 124 -11.01 -0.15 0.57
N VAL A 125 -11.42 -0.95 -0.39
CA VAL A 125 -11.33 -2.42 -0.36
C VAL A 125 -10.63 -2.89 -1.62
N GLU A 126 -9.58 -3.69 -1.48
CA GLU A 126 -8.77 -4.19 -2.59
C GLU A 126 -8.59 -5.71 -2.51
N PHE A 127 -8.65 -6.35 -3.67
CA PHE A 127 -8.46 -7.78 -3.85
C PHE A 127 -7.35 -8.05 -4.86
N ASP A 128 -6.48 -9.00 -4.55
CA ASP A 128 -5.50 -9.58 -5.49
C ASP A 128 -6.16 -10.81 -6.12
N CYS A 129 -6.44 -10.73 -7.40
CA CYS A 129 -7.05 -11.80 -8.18
C CYS A 129 -6.00 -12.68 -8.89
N GLY A 130 -4.75 -12.63 -8.48
CA GLY A 130 -3.66 -13.44 -9.03
C GLY A 130 -3.41 -13.14 -10.51
N ALA A 131 -3.53 -14.15 -11.37
CA ALA A 131 -3.30 -14.01 -12.82
C ALA A 131 -4.32 -13.06 -13.51
N ASP A 132 -5.50 -12.90 -12.93
CA ASP A 132 -6.55 -12.00 -13.44
C ASP A 132 -6.35 -10.55 -12.98
N GLY A 133 -5.26 -10.28 -12.23
CA GLY A 133 -4.89 -8.94 -11.80
C GLY A 133 -5.42 -8.59 -10.42
N SER A 134 -5.83 -7.35 -10.22
CA SER A 134 -6.41 -6.86 -8.98
C SER A 134 -7.69 -6.07 -9.26
N SER A 135 -8.57 -6.05 -8.28
CA SER A 135 -9.78 -5.23 -8.30
C SER A 135 -9.91 -4.46 -7.00
N GLY A 136 -10.50 -3.27 -7.07
CA GLY A 136 -10.72 -2.47 -5.89
C GLY A 136 -11.91 -1.53 -6.07
N PHE A 137 -12.48 -1.15 -4.94
CA PHE A 137 -13.59 -0.20 -4.90
C PHE A 137 -13.55 0.63 -3.61
N LEU A 138 -14.14 1.79 -3.70
CA LEU A 138 -14.44 2.64 -2.56
C LEU A 138 -15.88 2.38 -2.14
N ALA A 139 -16.08 1.92 -0.90
CA ALA A 139 -17.39 1.69 -0.33
C ALA A 139 -17.75 2.80 0.64
N ARG A 140 -18.99 3.29 0.59
CA ARG A 140 -19.53 4.26 1.53
C ARG A 140 -21.00 3.98 1.82
N LEU A 141 -21.46 4.47 2.95
CA LEU A 141 -22.87 4.36 3.34
C LEU A 141 -23.64 5.58 2.83
N GLU A 142 -24.64 5.35 1.97
CA GLU A 142 -25.56 6.38 1.49
C GLU A 142 -27.00 5.95 1.76
N ASN A 143 -27.73 6.75 2.55
CA ASN A 143 -29.14 6.47 2.89
C ASN A 143 -29.37 5.04 3.45
N GLY A 144 -28.46 4.57 4.30
CA GLY A 144 -28.55 3.24 4.91
C GLY A 144 -28.20 2.07 3.97
N LYS A 145 -27.64 2.35 2.78
CA LYS A 145 -27.18 1.35 1.82
C LYS A 145 -25.70 1.53 1.51
N ILE A 146 -25.01 0.45 1.31
CA ILE A 146 -23.62 0.47 0.86
C ILE A 146 -23.61 0.77 -0.65
N LYS A 147 -22.86 1.79 -1.03
CA LYS A 147 -22.56 2.12 -2.41
C LYS A 147 -21.09 1.87 -2.66
N ALA A 148 -20.80 0.92 -3.56
CA ALA A 148 -19.45 0.60 -4.00
C ALA A 148 -19.14 1.31 -5.33
N LEU A 149 -18.02 2.01 -5.38
CA LEU A 149 -17.51 2.68 -6.58
C LEU A 149 -16.19 2.01 -6.99
N PRO A 150 -16.19 1.20 -8.07
CA PRO A 150 -14.95 0.57 -8.53
C PRO A 150 -13.97 1.62 -9.06
N TYR A 151 -12.69 1.49 -8.72
CA TYR A 151 -11.66 2.40 -9.24
C TYR A 151 -10.84 1.84 -10.40
N GLY A 152 -11.13 0.61 -10.83
CA GLY A 152 -10.63 0.03 -12.06
C GLY A 152 -9.83 -1.25 -11.86
N GLU A 153 -9.56 -1.94 -12.96
CA GLU A 153 -8.73 -3.14 -12.98
C GLU A 153 -7.25 -2.78 -12.88
N ASN A 154 -6.51 -3.55 -12.10
CA ASN A 154 -5.08 -3.35 -11.86
C ASN A 154 -4.74 -1.94 -11.33
N VAL A 155 -5.66 -1.35 -10.58
CA VAL A 155 -5.48 -0.05 -9.94
C VAL A 155 -5.46 -0.24 -8.45
N PHE A 156 -4.43 0.31 -7.80
CA PHE A 156 -4.19 0.24 -6.36
C PHE A 156 -4.26 1.63 -5.75
N LEU A 157 -4.78 1.69 -4.54
CA LEU A 157 -4.71 2.88 -3.71
C LEU A 157 -3.28 3.05 -3.19
N SER A 158 -2.65 4.18 -3.51
CA SER A 158 -1.29 4.49 -3.04
C SER A 158 -1.29 5.35 -1.78
N LEU A 159 -2.06 6.43 -1.78
CA LEU A 159 -2.14 7.34 -0.64
C LEU A 159 -3.50 8.03 -0.60
N LEU A 160 -3.85 8.46 0.60
CA LEU A 160 -4.99 9.30 0.92
C LEU A 160 -4.53 10.54 1.64
N ASP A 161 -4.99 11.68 1.17
CA ASP A 161 -4.81 12.98 1.82
C ASP A 161 -6.15 13.72 1.82
N GLY A 162 -6.83 13.72 2.96
CA GLY A 162 -8.08 14.42 3.15
C GLY A 162 -9.17 14.00 2.13
N GLU A 163 -9.52 14.88 1.22
CA GLU A 163 -10.56 14.66 0.21
C GLU A 163 -10.07 14.01 -1.09
N GLN A 164 -8.76 13.76 -1.20
CA GLN A 164 -8.14 13.22 -2.41
C GLN A 164 -7.49 11.87 -2.17
N ALA A 165 -7.58 11.01 -3.16
CA ALA A 165 -6.93 9.70 -3.20
C ALA A 165 -5.97 9.64 -4.38
N LEU A 166 -4.77 9.12 -4.16
CA LEU A 166 -3.81 8.81 -5.21
C LEU A 166 -3.89 7.33 -5.54
N PHE A 167 -4.16 7.04 -6.78
CA PHE A 167 -4.21 5.69 -7.34
C PHE A 167 -3.05 5.48 -8.30
N MET A 168 -2.59 4.25 -8.39
CA MET A 168 -1.59 3.85 -9.39
C MET A 168 -1.98 2.55 -10.09
N SER A 169 -1.57 2.43 -11.34
CA SER A 169 -1.65 1.19 -12.12
C SER A 169 -0.27 0.85 -12.65
N SER A 170 0.32 -0.22 -12.15
CA SER A 170 1.64 -0.70 -12.60
C SER A 170 1.58 -1.21 -14.05
N SER A 171 0.50 -1.89 -14.43
CA SER A 171 0.33 -2.43 -15.79
C SER A 171 0.20 -1.37 -16.88
N LYS A 172 -0.14 -0.13 -16.51
CA LYS A 172 -0.33 1.00 -17.43
C LYS A 172 0.67 2.12 -17.20
N ASN A 173 1.62 1.97 -16.29
CA ASN A 173 2.54 3.04 -15.86
C ASN A 173 1.81 4.37 -15.57
N LEU A 174 0.68 4.28 -14.91
CA LEU A 174 -0.26 5.37 -14.74
C LEU A 174 -0.46 5.69 -13.26
N ALA A 175 -0.50 6.96 -12.91
CA ALA A 175 -1.04 7.42 -11.63
C ALA A 175 -2.14 8.45 -11.87
N PHE A 176 -3.15 8.46 -11.01
CA PHE A 176 -4.17 9.49 -11.05
C PHE A 176 -4.60 9.91 -9.64
N ILE A 177 -4.90 11.18 -9.52
CA ILE A 177 -5.52 11.74 -8.32
C ILE A 177 -7.02 11.82 -8.59
N ALA A 178 -7.81 11.32 -7.66
CA ALA A 178 -9.25 11.39 -7.71
C ALA A 178 -9.82 11.98 -6.42
N ARG A 179 -11.00 12.54 -6.51
CA ARG A 179 -11.77 12.95 -5.34
C ARG A 179 -12.28 11.70 -4.61
N ALA A 180 -12.03 11.59 -3.31
CA ALA A 180 -12.41 10.41 -2.54
C ALA A 180 -13.94 10.20 -2.47
N SER A 181 -14.74 11.27 -2.58
CA SER A 181 -16.19 11.18 -2.45
C SER A 181 -16.92 10.52 -3.63
N ASP A 182 -16.39 10.65 -4.86
CA ASP A 182 -17.06 10.18 -6.08
C ASP A 182 -16.12 9.56 -7.11
N LEU A 183 -14.82 9.47 -6.80
CA LEU A 183 -13.74 9.01 -7.68
C LEU A 183 -13.61 9.83 -8.97
N ALA A 184 -14.13 11.06 -9.00
CA ALA A 184 -13.91 11.95 -10.12
C ALA A 184 -12.41 12.22 -10.29
N ARG A 185 -11.85 11.85 -11.43
CA ARG A 185 -10.43 12.07 -11.73
C ARG A 185 -10.14 13.56 -11.82
N LEU A 186 -9.26 14.03 -10.96
CA LEU A 186 -8.79 15.41 -10.92
C LEU A 186 -7.55 15.62 -11.77
N ARG A 187 -6.67 14.60 -11.81
CA ARG A 187 -5.42 14.62 -12.54
C ARG A 187 -4.97 13.21 -12.89
N GLU A 188 -4.38 13.07 -14.07
CA GLU A 188 -3.78 11.83 -14.55
C GLU A 188 -2.34 12.08 -15.01
N ILE A 189 -1.43 11.15 -14.69
CA ILE A 189 -0.03 11.18 -15.05
C ILE A 189 0.33 9.85 -15.70
N ASN A 190 0.64 9.88 -16.98
CA ASN A 190 1.16 8.73 -17.70
C ASN A 190 2.69 8.81 -17.70
N PHE A 191 3.35 7.90 -16.97
CA PHE A 191 4.80 7.89 -16.84
C PHE A 191 5.52 7.48 -18.12
N ASP A 192 4.88 6.72 -19.03
CA ASP A 192 5.47 6.37 -20.34
C ASP A 192 5.73 7.59 -21.21
N GLN A 193 5.05 8.71 -20.94
CA GLN A 193 5.26 9.97 -21.64
C GLN A 193 6.42 10.79 -21.09
N THR A 194 7.03 10.37 -19.99
CA THR A 194 8.18 11.06 -19.40
C THR A 194 9.48 10.78 -20.16
N GLN A 195 10.44 11.69 -20.07
CA GLN A 195 11.74 11.50 -20.71
C GLN A 195 12.47 10.28 -20.15
N LEU A 196 12.44 10.08 -18.83
CA LEU A 196 13.09 8.92 -18.17
C LEU A 196 12.55 7.59 -18.69
N ALA A 197 11.24 7.44 -18.83
CA ALA A 197 10.65 6.20 -19.35
C ALA A 197 11.09 5.93 -20.79
N ARG A 198 11.21 6.98 -21.61
CA ARG A 198 11.76 6.89 -22.98
C ARG A 198 13.23 6.51 -22.99
N ASP A 199 14.03 7.08 -22.10
CA ASP A 199 15.47 6.79 -21.98
C ASP A 199 15.73 5.35 -21.50
N LEU A 200 14.79 4.77 -20.76
CA LEU A 200 14.82 3.39 -20.30
C LEU A 200 14.24 2.37 -21.30
N ASP A 201 13.87 2.83 -22.50
CA ASP A 201 13.43 2.00 -23.64
C ASP A 201 12.33 0.96 -23.27
N GLY A 202 11.31 1.41 -22.53
CA GLY A 202 10.19 0.57 -22.10
C GLY A 202 10.47 -0.33 -20.90
N GLU A 203 11.64 -0.24 -20.27
CA GLU A 203 11.97 -0.97 -19.06
C GLU A 203 11.43 -0.31 -17.78
N PHE A 204 10.83 0.87 -17.87
CA PHE A 204 10.22 1.54 -16.73
C PHE A 204 8.87 0.93 -16.39
N LEU A 205 8.76 0.28 -15.24
CA LEU A 205 7.49 -0.21 -14.69
C LEU A 205 7.24 0.45 -13.34
N LEU A 206 6.16 1.18 -13.23
CA LEU A 206 5.72 1.84 -11.99
C LEU A 206 5.42 0.79 -10.91
N ASN A 207 6.07 0.89 -9.76
CA ASN A 207 5.90 -0.04 -8.65
C ASN A 207 5.36 0.61 -7.37
N GLY A 208 5.64 1.88 -7.14
CA GLY A 208 5.18 2.60 -5.96
C GLY A 208 5.30 4.10 -6.08
N ILE A 209 4.45 4.81 -5.34
CA ILE A 209 4.47 6.27 -5.24
C ILE A 209 4.27 6.67 -3.77
N ILE A 210 5.12 7.55 -3.27
CA ILE A 210 4.93 8.25 -2.00
C ILE A 210 4.92 9.74 -2.27
N PRO A 211 3.79 10.43 -2.14
CA PRO A 211 3.76 11.88 -2.23
C PRO A 211 4.55 12.53 -1.09
N LEU A 212 5.40 13.48 -1.43
CA LEU A 212 6.25 14.25 -0.52
C LEU A 212 5.66 15.65 -0.26
N GLY A 213 4.37 15.80 -0.46
CA GLY A 213 3.65 17.06 -0.46
C GLY A 213 2.92 17.29 -1.78
N ARG A 214 2.59 18.55 -2.09
CA ARG A 214 1.76 18.87 -3.27
C ARG A 214 2.48 18.72 -4.61
N SER A 215 3.80 18.89 -4.63
CA SER A 215 4.55 19.03 -5.88
C SER A 215 5.47 17.86 -6.18
N PHE A 216 6.05 17.21 -5.17
CA PHE A 216 7.05 16.17 -5.36
C PHE A 216 6.56 14.82 -4.91
N TRP A 217 6.94 13.77 -5.65
CA TRP A 217 6.67 12.38 -5.35
C TRP A 217 7.97 11.57 -5.34
N LEU A 218 8.07 10.62 -4.43
CA LEU A 218 9.08 9.58 -4.48
C LEU A 218 8.47 8.40 -5.24
N VAL A 219 8.97 8.17 -6.44
CA VAL A 219 8.47 7.14 -7.36
C VAL A 219 9.42 5.97 -7.36
N THR A 220 8.89 4.78 -7.14
CA THR A 220 9.63 3.51 -7.30
C THR A 220 9.29 2.90 -8.64
N SER A 221 10.31 2.60 -9.43
CA SER A 221 10.19 1.80 -10.65
C SER A 221 10.90 0.46 -10.49
N VAL A 222 10.53 -0.50 -11.30
CA VAL A 222 11.22 -1.78 -11.43
C VAL A 222 11.53 -2.05 -12.89
N SER A 223 12.72 -2.58 -13.18
CA SER A 223 13.07 -3.10 -14.50
C SER A 223 13.73 -4.46 -14.38
N PHE A 224 13.64 -5.25 -15.44
CA PHE A 224 14.31 -6.57 -15.46
C PHE A 224 15.84 -6.45 -15.44
N ALA A 225 16.37 -5.42 -16.07
CA ALA A 225 17.81 -5.21 -16.18
C ALA A 225 18.41 -4.54 -14.94
N SER A 226 17.81 -3.44 -14.47
CA SER A 226 18.38 -2.61 -13.41
C SER A 226 17.77 -2.84 -12.02
N GLY A 227 16.63 -3.57 -11.93
CA GLY A 227 15.90 -3.82 -10.70
C GLY A 227 15.10 -2.64 -10.21
N TYR A 228 15.02 -2.51 -8.89
CA TYR A 228 14.29 -1.41 -8.25
C TYR A 228 15.12 -0.15 -8.22
N ARG A 229 14.51 0.95 -8.66
CA ARG A 229 15.06 2.29 -8.63
C ARG A 229 14.05 3.26 -8.03
N HIS A 230 14.55 4.27 -7.37
CA HIS A 230 13.72 5.30 -6.75
C HIS A 230 14.08 6.65 -7.32
N TYR A 231 13.08 7.45 -7.61
CA TYR A 231 13.26 8.75 -8.27
C TYR A 231 12.43 9.80 -7.56
N VAL A 232 12.96 11.02 -7.50
CA VAL A 232 12.18 12.21 -7.15
C VAL A 232 11.52 12.72 -8.42
N PHE A 233 10.20 12.83 -8.40
CA PHE A 233 9.37 13.28 -9.50
C PHE A 233 8.66 14.58 -9.15
N ASP A 234 8.79 15.56 -10.02
CA ASP A 234 8.03 16.79 -9.96
C ASP A 234 6.66 16.58 -10.61
N ALA A 235 5.65 16.40 -9.79
CA ALA A 235 4.31 16.14 -10.26
C ALA A 235 3.64 17.36 -10.89
N GLN A 236 4.12 18.60 -10.65
CA GLN A 236 3.58 19.80 -11.29
C GLN A 236 4.09 19.95 -12.72
N ASN A 237 5.39 19.77 -12.92
CA ASN A 237 6.05 19.94 -14.22
C ASN A 237 6.18 18.62 -14.99
N LEU A 238 5.67 17.50 -14.46
CA LEU A 238 5.66 16.17 -15.08
C LEU A 238 7.08 15.70 -15.49
N ARG A 239 8.07 15.93 -14.64
CA ARG A 239 9.46 15.56 -14.90
C ARG A 239 10.10 14.85 -13.73
N PHE A 240 10.97 13.91 -14.03
CA PHE A 240 11.90 13.38 -13.04
C PHE A 240 13.00 14.39 -12.73
N ILE A 241 13.30 14.58 -11.44
CA ILE A 241 14.35 15.49 -10.98
C ILE A 241 15.67 14.74 -10.91
N ASP A 242 15.70 13.65 -10.13
CA ASP A 242 16.92 12.87 -9.92
C ASP A 242 16.57 11.46 -9.34
N GLU A 243 17.53 10.54 -9.43
CA GLU A 243 17.47 9.27 -8.71
C GLU A 243 17.72 9.50 -7.22
N ALA A 244 16.95 8.82 -6.38
CA ALA A 244 17.09 8.81 -4.93
C ALA A 244 17.64 7.46 -4.47
N ALA A 245 18.61 7.48 -3.56
CA ALA A 245 19.18 6.28 -2.94
C ALA A 245 19.27 6.47 -1.42
N ILE A 246 19.20 5.37 -0.68
CA ILE A 246 19.36 5.38 0.77
C ILE A 246 20.85 5.19 1.08
N GLU A 247 21.39 6.02 1.99
CA GLU A 247 22.78 5.94 2.41
C GLU A 247 23.13 4.53 2.93
N GLY A 248 24.24 3.98 2.44
CA GLY A 248 24.70 2.62 2.79
C GLY A 248 23.98 1.48 2.06
N PHE A 249 22.97 1.78 1.22
CA PHE A 249 22.17 0.77 0.51
C PHE A 249 22.09 1.02 -0.99
N LEU A 250 23.21 1.42 -1.58
CA LEU A 250 23.31 1.52 -3.04
C LEU A 250 23.03 0.16 -3.69
N PRO A 251 22.30 0.12 -4.79
CA PRO A 251 22.07 -1.11 -5.53
C PRO A 251 23.38 -1.77 -5.90
N TYR A 252 23.48 -3.05 -5.64
CA TYR A 252 24.66 -3.86 -5.97
C TYR A 252 24.21 -5.11 -6.72
N ALA A 253 24.84 -5.34 -7.87
CA ALA A 253 24.70 -6.58 -8.63
C ALA A 253 26.09 -7.08 -9.04
N GLN A 254 26.38 -8.35 -8.81
CA GLN A 254 27.58 -8.98 -9.28
C GLN A 254 27.38 -9.44 -10.74
N GLU A 255 28.40 -9.30 -11.59
CA GLU A 255 28.33 -9.53 -13.05
C GLU A 255 27.66 -10.85 -13.49
N TRP A 256 27.68 -11.86 -12.64
CA TRP A 256 27.06 -13.16 -12.93
C TRP A 256 25.64 -13.31 -12.37
N GLY A 257 25.05 -12.23 -11.84
CA GLY A 257 23.66 -12.22 -11.35
C GLY A 257 23.38 -13.11 -10.13
N TYR A 258 24.42 -13.62 -9.49
CA TYR A 258 24.26 -14.54 -8.36
C TYR A 258 24.08 -13.86 -7.01
N VAL A 259 24.50 -12.60 -6.89
CA VAL A 259 24.26 -11.78 -5.68
C VAL A 259 23.76 -10.42 -6.12
N ARG A 260 22.60 -10.05 -5.61
CA ARG A 260 21.98 -8.73 -5.84
C ARG A 260 21.46 -8.19 -4.52
N SER A 261 21.70 -6.94 -4.26
CA SER A 261 21.09 -6.26 -3.11
C SER A 261 20.51 -4.91 -3.53
N GLU A 262 19.31 -4.63 -3.09
CA GLU A 262 18.58 -3.43 -3.45
C GLU A 262 17.47 -3.11 -2.46
N ILE A 263 16.99 -1.86 -2.47
CA ILE A 263 15.73 -1.49 -1.80
C ILE A 263 14.59 -1.88 -2.74
N THR A 264 13.83 -2.89 -2.38
CA THR A 264 12.75 -3.44 -3.21
C THR A 264 11.42 -2.72 -3.06
N ALA A 265 11.24 -2.01 -1.96
CA ALA A 265 10.04 -1.19 -1.74
C ALA A 265 10.31 -0.05 -0.77
N LEU A 266 9.61 1.07 -0.99
CA LEU A 266 9.45 2.16 -0.04
C LEU A 266 7.95 2.33 0.26
N LYS A 267 7.60 2.53 1.52
CA LYS A 267 6.21 2.71 1.96
C LYS A 267 6.10 3.80 3.01
N LEU A 268 5.02 4.56 2.94
CA LEU A 268 4.66 5.49 4.01
C LEU A 268 3.77 4.79 5.04
N VAL A 269 4.23 4.71 6.28
CA VAL A 269 3.53 4.06 7.39
C VAL A 269 3.66 4.92 8.63
N GLU A 270 2.55 5.39 9.17
CA GLU A 270 2.49 6.14 10.44
C GLU A 270 3.50 7.31 10.54
N GLY A 271 3.62 8.10 9.47
CA GLY A 271 4.54 9.24 9.43
C GLY A 271 6.02 8.88 9.25
N LYS A 272 6.31 7.63 8.90
CA LYS A 272 7.66 7.15 8.59
C LYS A 272 7.73 6.57 7.18
N ILE A 273 8.87 6.70 6.53
CA ILE A 273 9.19 5.92 5.33
C ILE A 273 9.85 4.63 5.76
N ALA A 274 9.18 3.52 5.46
CA ALA A 274 9.72 2.18 5.63
C ALA A 274 10.41 1.74 4.33
N ALA A 275 11.65 1.27 4.45
CA ALA A 275 12.45 0.74 3.35
C ALA A 275 12.68 -0.76 3.55
N PHE A 276 12.49 -1.51 2.48
CA PHE A 276 12.69 -2.97 2.44
C PHE A 276 13.95 -3.25 1.63
N TRP A 277 14.98 -3.73 2.30
CA TRP A 277 16.22 -4.12 1.64
C TRP A 277 16.28 -5.64 1.50
N ASP A 278 16.46 -6.11 0.28
CA ASP A 278 16.60 -7.52 -0.04
C ASP A 278 17.99 -7.80 -0.59
N LYS A 279 18.65 -8.82 -0.04
CA LYS A 279 19.81 -9.44 -0.64
C LYS A 279 19.43 -10.81 -1.18
N ILE A 280 19.50 -10.96 -2.50
CA ILE A 280 19.16 -12.18 -3.20
C ILE A 280 20.48 -12.88 -3.56
N ILE A 281 20.63 -14.11 -3.09
CA ILE A 281 21.79 -14.98 -3.37
C ILE A 281 21.27 -16.18 -4.16
N LYS A 282 21.70 -16.33 -5.41
CA LYS A 282 21.34 -17.48 -6.25
C LYS A 282 22.50 -18.45 -6.30
N ASN A 283 22.36 -19.60 -5.66
CA ASN A 283 23.31 -20.71 -5.77
C ASN A 283 22.87 -21.62 -6.92
N VAL A 284 23.57 -21.52 -8.05
CA VAL A 284 23.31 -22.37 -9.21
C VAL A 284 24.41 -23.43 -9.29
N THR A 285 24.07 -24.67 -8.96
CA THR A 285 24.90 -25.85 -9.23
C THR A 285 24.26 -26.66 -10.36
N LYS A 286 25.02 -27.54 -10.99
CA LYS A 286 24.51 -28.42 -12.09
C LYS A 286 23.28 -29.27 -11.67
N LYS A 287 23.02 -29.42 -10.38
CA LYS A 287 21.93 -30.26 -9.84
C LYS A 287 20.86 -29.50 -9.03
N ASN A 288 21.17 -28.32 -8.52
CA ASN A 288 20.23 -27.54 -7.68
C ASN A 288 20.29 -26.04 -8.01
N LYS A 289 19.10 -25.44 -8.13
CA LYS A 289 18.93 -23.97 -8.16
C LYS A 289 18.31 -23.57 -6.83
N GLU A 290 19.11 -22.99 -5.96
CA GLU A 290 18.63 -22.51 -4.66
C GLU A 290 18.74 -20.99 -4.63
N THR A 291 17.64 -20.33 -4.22
CA THR A 291 17.62 -18.88 -4.04
C THR A 291 17.40 -18.59 -2.57
N GLN A 292 18.36 -17.90 -1.96
CA GLN A 292 18.24 -17.39 -0.61
C GLN A 292 17.93 -15.90 -0.68
N ILE A 293 16.92 -15.45 0.06
CA ILE A 293 16.57 -14.03 0.21
C ILE A 293 16.79 -13.66 1.66
N ILE A 294 17.65 -12.67 1.89
CA ILE A 294 17.88 -12.06 3.19
C ILE A 294 17.19 -10.69 3.15
N ARG A 295 16.17 -10.50 3.99
CA ARG A 295 15.41 -9.25 4.06
C ARG A 295 15.71 -8.50 5.34
N ARG A 296 15.90 -7.18 5.22
CA ARG A 296 16.03 -6.25 6.33
C ARG A 296 15.05 -5.10 6.17
N TYR A 297 14.71 -4.48 7.27
CA TYR A 297 13.72 -3.42 7.35
C TYR A 297 14.34 -2.19 7.98
N PHE A 298 14.08 -1.03 7.37
CA PHE A 298 14.61 0.25 7.84
C PHE A 298 13.49 1.27 7.85
N THR A 299 13.56 2.23 8.78
CA THR A 299 12.62 3.35 8.81
C THR A 299 13.36 4.66 9.01
N ALA A 300 12.85 5.71 8.36
CA ALA A 300 13.22 7.10 8.61
C ALA A 300 11.97 7.94 8.85
N ASP A 301 12.11 9.05 9.55
CA ASP A 301 11.02 10.02 9.72
C ASP A 301 10.64 10.64 8.38
N PHE A 302 9.35 10.72 8.08
CA PHE A 302 8.88 11.23 6.80
C PHE A 302 9.25 12.71 6.61
N ALA A 303 9.13 13.52 7.64
CA ALA A 303 9.43 14.94 7.56
C ALA A 303 10.92 15.18 7.28
N ASP A 304 11.81 14.37 7.87
CA ASP A 304 13.25 14.45 7.64
C ASP A 304 13.61 14.10 6.20
N VAL A 305 13.00 13.05 5.64
CA VAL A 305 13.22 12.65 4.24
C VAL A 305 12.70 13.71 3.29
N VAL A 306 11.52 14.26 3.54
CA VAL A 306 10.98 15.37 2.73
C VAL A 306 11.92 16.58 2.76
N ALA A 307 12.41 16.96 3.93
CA ALA A 307 13.34 18.11 4.06
C ALA A 307 14.64 17.89 3.27
N GLN A 308 15.22 16.69 3.29
CA GLN A 308 16.42 16.35 2.51
C GLN A 308 16.18 16.46 1.01
N ILE A 309 15.04 15.96 0.51
CA ILE A 309 14.69 16.02 -0.91
C ILE A 309 14.48 17.46 -1.34
N LEU A 310 13.72 18.26 -0.58
CA LEU A 310 13.47 19.66 -0.92
C LEU A 310 14.77 20.47 -0.95
N ALA A 311 15.67 20.28 0.03
CA ALA A 311 16.97 20.94 0.03
C ALA A 311 17.82 20.56 -1.18
N ALA A 312 17.82 19.30 -1.60
CA ALA A 312 18.56 18.85 -2.77
C ALA A 312 17.99 19.42 -4.08
N VAL A 313 16.66 19.51 -4.21
CA VAL A 313 16.01 20.11 -5.38
C VAL A 313 16.30 21.59 -5.49
N GLU A 314 16.24 22.34 -4.39
CA GLU A 314 16.57 23.79 -4.37
C GLU A 314 18.02 24.08 -4.74
N LEU A 315 18.95 23.19 -4.38
CA LEU A 315 20.37 23.32 -4.76
C LEU A 315 20.59 23.01 -6.23
N GLY A 316 19.84 22.05 -6.80
CA GLY A 316 19.94 21.69 -8.22
C GLY A 316 19.39 22.75 -9.17
N ASP A 317 18.40 23.54 -8.76
CA ASP A 317 17.83 24.63 -9.58
C ASP A 317 18.72 25.89 -9.63
N LYS A 318 19.79 25.96 -8.81
CA LYS A 318 20.73 27.08 -8.75
C LYS A 318 22.03 26.86 -9.54
N GLY A 319 22.22 25.71 -10.13
CA GLY A 319 23.39 25.35 -10.94
C GLY A 319 23.05 25.23 -12.40
#